data_6b3f0c033613a2dc8e227c2e9873027f
#
_entry.id   6b3f0c033613a2dc8e227c2e9873027f
#
_cell.length_a   1.000
_cell.length_b   1.000
_cell.length_c   1.000
_cell.angle_alpha   90.00
_cell.angle_beta   90.00
_cell.angle_gamma   90.00
#
_symmetry.space_group_name_H-M   'P 1'
#
loop_
_entity.id
_entity.type
_entity.pdbx_description
1 polymer ?
#
loop_
_entity_poly.entity_id
_entity_poly.type
_entity_poly.pdbx_seq_one_letter_code
_entity_poly.pdbx_strand_id
1 'polypeptide(L)'
;MTVAEEIRVLRERMNLSQREISSMVGYCHRTIVRWEQGKSIPKTAVLQYLREISKKQNTGKVNGNPAFRFIDLFAGIGGMRLGFEMAGGKCVFTCEWNAEARKTYEANFPGDHRFAGDIREVRPEDVPPYDVLVAGFPCQPFSIAGVSKKNALGRPHGFLCETQGTLFFEVARLLEAHRPPVFILENVKNLVNHDKGNTFRVILGTLRDELGYSVHCRVIDAKGWVPQHRERIFIVGFRENAGFSFDNLEFPDTFRGPTLGSILHPEDGSELAESPYTMGEMATVSEKYTLSDRLWKYLQDYATKHQAKGNGFGFGLFGPKDVARTLSARYYKDGSEILIHRKEGNPRRLTPRECARLMGFDRPGQPFFRIPVSDTQAYKQFGNAVVVPVVETVAKGILPFLETETSETAPLFSRKTG
;
A
#
# COMPACT_ATOMS: atom_id res chain seq x y z
N MET A 1 -3.60 -14.68 -36.67
CA MET A 1 -2.61 -13.89 -35.91
C MET A 1 -1.41 -14.78 -35.69
N THR A 2 -0.24 -14.40 -36.18
CA THR A 2 1.01 -15.14 -36.00
C THR A 2 1.48 -14.97 -34.52
N VAL A 3 2.35 -15.87 -34.03
CA VAL A 3 2.94 -15.76 -32.68
C VAL A 3 3.66 -14.43 -32.52
N ALA A 4 4.31 -13.91 -33.53
CA ALA A 4 4.99 -12.62 -33.54
C ALA A 4 4.01 -11.45 -33.36
N GLU A 5 2.91 -11.44 -34.07
CA GLU A 5 1.83 -10.46 -33.92
C GLU A 5 1.19 -10.55 -32.52
N GLU A 6 0.99 -11.77 -32.01
CA GLU A 6 0.41 -11.99 -30.71
C GLU A 6 1.28 -11.40 -29.58
N ILE A 7 2.60 -11.62 -29.61
CA ILE A 7 3.52 -11.07 -28.62
C ILE A 7 3.49 -9.54 -28.65
N ARG A 8 3.50 -8.94 -29.85
CA ARG A 8 3.39 -7.49 -30.01
C ARG A 8 2.09 -6.97 -29.43
N VAL A 9 0.95 -7.58 -29.77
CA VAL A 9 -0.38 -7.20 -29.27
C VAL A 9 -0.45 -7.34 -27.74
N LEU A 10 0.08 -8.42 -27.18
CA LEU A 10 0.12 -8.61 -25.71
C LEU A 10 0.97 -7.52 -25.04
N ARG A 11 2.15 -7.22 -25.60
CA ARG A 11 3.03 -6.16 -25.08
C ARG A 11 2.36 -4.78 -25.15
N GLU A 12 1.75 -4.43 -26.27
CA GLU A 12 1.05 -3.15 -26.48
C GLU A 12 -0.17 -3.01 -25.55
N ARG A 13 -0.94 -4.10 -25.38
CA ARG A 13 -2.05 -4.15 -24.42
C ARG A 13 -1.60 -3.92 -22.97
N MET A 14 -0.41 -4.39 -22.64
CA MET A 14 0.20 -4.18 -21.32
C MET A 14 0.91 -2.82 -21.21
N ASN A 15 0.92 -2.01 -22.28
CA ASN A 15 1.64 -0.73 -22.39
C ASN A 15 3.13 -0.84 -22.05
N LEU A 16 3.79 -1.93 -22.44
CA LEU A 16 5.19 -2.21 -22.14
C LEU A 16 6.08 -1.97 -23.36
N SER A 17 7.29 -1.45 -23.13
CA SER A 17 8.36 -1.43 -24.11
C SER A 17 8.96 -2.84 -24.31
N GLN A 18 9.67 -3.06 -25.42
CA GLN A 18 10.39 -4.33 -25.65
C GLN A 18 11.46 -4.61 -24.58
N ARG A 19 12.03 -3.57 -23.96
CA ARG A 19 12.98 -3.72 -22.85
C ARG A 19 12.29 -4.16 -21.57
N GLU A 20 11.13 -3.61 -21.27
CA GLU A 20 10.36 -3.98 -20.09
C GLU A 20 9.84 -5.41 -20.16
N ILE A 21 9.32 -5.84 -21.33
CA ILE A 21 8.94 -7.24 -21.51
C ILE A 21 10.16 -8.19 -21.44
N SER A 22 11.32 -7.75 -21.92
CA SER A 22 12.56 -8.52 -21.82
C SER A 22 12.95 -8.79 -20.36
N SER A 23 12.87 -7.77 -19.51
CA SER A 23 13.10 -7.90 -18.08
C SER A 23 12.04 -8.78 -17.39
N MET A 24 10.78 -8.70 -17.84
CA MET A 24 9.65 -9.46 -17.29
C MET A 24 9.76 -10.96 -17.57
N VAL A 25 10.18 -11.34 -18.77
CA VAL A 25 10.22 -12.76 -19.19
C VAL A 25 11.61 -13.40 -19.05
N GLY A 26 12.62 -12.66 -18.57
CA GLY A 26 13.96 -13.17 -18.35
C GLY A 26 14.76 -13.47 -19.62
N TYR A 27 14.46 -12.77 -20.73
CA TYR A 27 15.20 -12.90 -21.98
C TYR A 27 15.84 -11.56 -22.37
N CYS A 28 16.97 -11.59 -23.09
CA CYS A 28 17.60 -10.34 -23.54
C CYS A 28 16.70 -9.58 -24.53
N HIS A 29 16.80 -8.26 -24.57
CA HIS A 29 16.04 -7.38 -25.46
C HIS A 29 16.11 -7.83 -26.94
N ARG A 30 17.27 -8.28 -27.40
CA ARG A 30 17.46 -8.80 -28.77
C ARG A 30 16.58 -10.02 -29.06
N THR A 31 16.31 -10.85 -28.04
CA THR A 31 15.43 -12.02 -28.18
C THR A 31 13.97 -11.58 -28.37
N ILE A 32 13.50 -10.59 -27.61
CA ILE A 32 12.15 -10.05 -27.75
C ILE A 32 11.95 -9.46 -29.17
N VAL A 33 12.91 -8.65 -29.61
CA VAL A 33 12.88 -8.09 -30.98
C VAL A 33 12.77 -9.19 -32.03
N ARG A 34 13.53 -10.30 -31.87
CA ARG A 34 13.47 -11.45 -32.83
C ARG A 34 12.12 -12.16 -32.77
N TRP A 35 11.49 -12.28 -31.63
CA TRP A 35 10.14 -12.85 -31.50
C TRP A 35 9.10 -11.99 -32.22
N GLU A 36 9.11 -10.68 -32.00
CA GLU A 36 8.17 -9.75 -32.64
C GLU A 36 8.41 -9.59 -34.15
N GLN A 37 9.62 -9.93 -34.65
CA GLN A 37 9.95 -9.99 -36.07
C GLN A 37 9.68 -11.36 -36.70
N GLY A 38 9.21 -12.34 -35.93
CA GLY A 38 8.98 -13.70 -36.42
C GLY A 38 10.26 -14.50 -36.71
N LYS A 39 11.45 -14.00 -36.33
CA LYS A 39 12.75 -14.64 -36.56
C LYS A 39 13.05 -15.78 -35.58
N SER A 40 12.30 -15.89 -34.49
CA SER A 40 12.32 -16.98 -33.54
C SER A 40 11.01 -17.03 -32.77
N ILE A 41 10.69 -18.18 -32.18
CA ILE A 41 9.44 -18.40 -31.43
C ILE A 41 9.79 -18.54 -29.93
N PRO A 42 9.05 -17.89 -28.99
CA PRO A 42 9.23 -18.12 -27.57
C PRO A 42 8.81 -19.52 -27.15
N LYS A 43 9.31 -20.00 -26.04
CA LYS A 43 8.78 -21.22 -25.39
C LYS A 43 7.29 -21.02 -25.07
N THR A 44 6.50 -22.08 -25.21
CA THR A 44 5.05 -22.06 -24.93
C THR A 44 4.71 -21.49 -23.57
N ALA A 45 5.51 -21.79 -22.53
CA ALA A 45 5.33 -21.27 -21.19
C ALA A 45 5.44 -19.74 -21.11
N VAL A 46 6.34 -19.12 -21.89
CA VAL A 46 6.48 -17.66 -21.96
C VAL A 46 5.23 -17.02 -22.58
N LEU A 47 4.73 -17.61 -23.66
CA LEU A 47 3.53 -17.10 -24.32
C LEU A 47 2.29 -17.23 -23.43
N GLN A 48 2.15 -18.36 -22.73
CA GLN A 48 1.09 -18.56 -21.74
C GLN A 48 1.18 -17.52 -20.61
N TYR A 49 2.36 -17.30 -20.08
CA TYR A 49 2.64 -16.31 -19.06
C TYR A 49 2.23 -14.88 -19.49
N LEU A 50 2.62 -14.47 -20.71
CA LEU A 50 2.23 -13.17 -21.26
C LEU A 50 0.70 -13.05 -21.46
N ARG A 51 0.04 -14.13 -21.90
CA ARG A 51 -1.43 -14.19 -22.01
C ARG A 51 -2.11 -14.02 -20.64
N GLU A 52 -1.61 -14.70 -19.63
CA GLU A 52 -2.17 -14.63 -18.26
C GLU A 52 -2.00 -13.24 -17.65
N ILE A 53 -0.82 -12.63 -17.79
CA ILE A 53 -0.60 -11.25 -17.29
C ILE A 53 -1.48 -10.26 -18.04
N SER A 54 -1.52 -10.35 -19.37
CA SER A 54 -2.39 -9.47 -20.17
C SER A 54 -3.88 -9.65 -19.81
N LYS A 55 -4.32 -10.86 -19.46
CA LYS A 55 -5.67 -11.11 -18.94
C LYS A 55 -5.87 -10.49 -17.56
N LYS A 56 -4.91 -10.66 -16.65
CA LYS A 56 -4.98 -10.09 -15.28
C LYS A 56 -4.98 -8.57 -15.29
N GLN A 57 -4.28 -7.94 -16.21
CA GLN A 57 -4.36 -6.48 -16.40
C GLN A 57 -5.69 -6.03 -17.01
N ASN A 58 -6.38 -6.91 -17.75
CA ASN A 58 -7.70 -6.65 -18.34
C ASN A 58 -8.87 -7.01 -17.42
N THR A 59 -8.69 -7.80 -16.36
CA THR A 59 -9.77 -8.11 -15.40
C THR A 59 -10.14 -6.92 -14.50
N GLY A 60 -9.37 -5.83 -14.53
CA GLY A 60 -9.77 -4.52 -14.00
C GLY A 60 -10.62 -3.67 -14.96
N LYS A 61 -10.87 -4.13 -16.19
CA LYS A 61 -11.71 -3.44 -17.19
C LYS A 61 -12.95 -4.29 -17.49
N VAL A 62 -13.89 -4.31 -16.56
CA VAL A 62 -15.26 -4.68 -16.88
C VAL A 62 -15.84 -3.53 -17.72
N ASN A 63 -16.07 -3.78 -19.00
CA ASN A 63 -16.83 -2.91 -19.92
C ASN A 63 -16.40 -1.42 -20.03
N GLY A 64 -15.10 -1.11 -19.99
CA GLY A 64 -14.61 0.24 -20.28
C GLY A 64 -14.77 1.26 -19.15
N ASN A 65 -15.61 1.03 -18.15
CA ASN A 65 -15.77 1.88 -16.96
C ASN A 65 -15.18 1.21 -15.73
N PRO A 66 -14.50 1.97 -14.83
CA PRO A 66 -14.05 1.45 -13.54
C PRO A 66 -15.27 1.09 -12.68
N ALA A 67 -15.12 0.09 -11.79
CA ALA A 67 -16.18 -0.28 -10.85
C ALA A 67 -16.55 0.90 -9.93
N PHE A 68 -15.57 1.72 -9.57
CA PHE A 68 -15.73 2.94 -8.77
C PHE A 68 -14.51 3.87 -8.97
N ARG A 69 -14.66 5.13 -8.58
CA ARG A 69 -13.59 6.13 -8.55
C ARG A 69 -13.18 6.42 -7.12
N PHE A 70 -11.89 6.60 -6.89
CA PHE A 70 -11.41 6.94 -5.55
C PHE A 70 -10.33 8.01 -5.59
N ILE A 71 -10.14 8.68 -4.45
CA ILE A 71 -9.03 9.59 -4.20
C ILE A 71 -8.10 8.99 -3.15
N ASP A 72 -6.78 9.22 -3.30
CA ASP A 72 -5.73 8.69 -2.42
C ASP A 72 -5.01 9.85 -1.71
N LEU A 73 -5.29 10.02 -0.43
CA LEU A 73 -4.74 11.07 0.42
C LEU A 73 -3.64 10.53 1.32
N PHE A 74 -2.55 11.29 1.48
CA PHE A 74 -1.31 10.81 2.12
C PHE A 74 -0.78 9.55 1.46
N ALA A 75 -0.77 9.58 0.14
CA ALA A 75 -0.63 8.42 -0.72
C ALA A 75 0.69 7.66 -0.55
N GLY A 76 1.73 8.30 0.00
CA GLY A 76 3.04 7.70 0.16
C GLY A 76 3.59 7.22 -1.17
N ILE A 77 3.82 5.92 -1.28
CA ILE A 77 4.28 5.27 -2.52
C ILE A 77 3.17 4.52 -3.27
N GLY A 78 1.89 4.78 -2.91
CA GLY A 78 0.73 4.25 -3.63
C GLY A 78 0.25 2.87 -3.17
N GLY A 79 0.51 2.46 -1.93
CA GLY A 79 0.05 1.16 -1.42
C GLY A 79 -1.47 1.06 -1.32
N MET A 80 -2.16 2.13 -0.91
CA MET A 80 -3.62 2.20 -0.93
C MET A 80 -4.12 2.15 -2.38
N ARG A 81 -3.56 2.99 -3.26
CA ARG A 81 -3.91 2.99 -4.69
C ARG A 81 -3.82 1.60 -5.30
N LEU A 82 -2.70 0.92 -5.11
CA LEU A 82 -2.47 -0.41 -5.69
C LEU A 82 -3.55 -1.41 -5.25
N GLY A 83 -3.86 -1.46 -3.95
CA GLY A 83 -4.90 -2.34 -3.42
C GLY A 83 -6.30 -2.03 -3.95
N PHE A 84 -6.64 -0.73 -4.09
CA PHE A 84 -7.94 -0.30 -4.64
C PHE A 84 -8.04 -0.52 -6.15
N GLU A 85 -6.96 -0.33 -6.92
CA GLU A 85 -6.93 -0.65 -8.35
C GLU A 85 -7.05 -2.17 -8.59
N MET A 86 -6.44 -3.00 -7.73
CA MET A 86 -6.62 -4.46 -7.76
C MET A 86 -8.07 -4.89 -7.49
N ALA A 87 -8.85 -4.08 -6.76
CA ALA A 87 -10.28 -4.28 -6.55
C ALA A 87 -11.16 -3.69 -7.68
N GLY A 88 -10.57 -3.14 -8.76
CA GLY A 88 -11.30 -2.58 -9.90
C GLY A 88 -11.60 -1.09 -9.82
N GLY A 89 -11.08 -0.38 -8.83
CA GLY A 89 -11.18 1.07 -8.68
C GLY A 89 -10.28 1.83 -9.64
N LYS A 90 -10.60 3.11 -9.90
CA LYS A 90 -9.76 4.06 -10.62
C LYS A 90 -9.41 5.23 -9.71
N CYS A 91 -8.12 5.48 -9.48
CA CYS A 91 -7.67 6.68 -8.81
C CYS A 91 -7.90 7.91 -9.70
N VAL A 92 -8.53 8.95 -9.16
CA VAL A 92 -8.86 10.19 -9.88
C VAL A 92 -8.22 11.43 -9.28
N PHE A 93 -7.65 11.31 -8.08
CA PHE A 93 -6.93 12.39 -7.40
C PHE A 93 -5.95 11.79 -6.38
N THR A 94 -4.78 12.39 -6.26
CA THR A 94 -3.74 11.97 -5.30
C THR A 94 -3.19 13.18 -4.57
N CYS A 95 -2.92 13.00 -3.27
CA CYS A 95 -2.22 14.00 -2.46
C CYS A 95 -1.10 13.36 -1.64
N GLU A 96 0.15 13.84 -1.87
CA GLU A 96 1.34 13.46 -1.10
C GLU A 96 2.34 14.61 -1.10
N TRP A 97 2.77 15.03 0.09
CA TRP A 97 3.66 16.19 0.22
C TRP A 97 5.16 15.84 0.13
N ASN A 98 5.53 14.59 0.47
CA ASN A 98 6.92 14.16 0.52
C ASN A 98 7.47 13.94 -0.91
N ALA A 99 8.44 14.76 -1.31
CA ALA A 99 9.00 14.72 -2.66
C ALA A 99 9.62 13.37 -3.05
N GLU A 100 10.26 12.65 -2.12
CA GLU A 100 10.86 11.34 -2.41
C GLU A 100 9.79 10.25 -2.54
N ALA A 101 8.68 10.34 -1.77
CA ALA A 101 7.54 9.44 -1.92
C ALA A 101 6.85 9.69 -3.27
N ARG A 102 6.62 10.96 -3.64
CA ARG A 102 6.07 11.33 -4.96
C ARG A 102 6.90 10.76 -6.11
N LYS A 103 8.24 10.85 -6.04
CA LYS A 103 9.14 10.29 -7.05
C LYS A 103 8.90 8.79 -7.27
N THR A 104 8.74 8.04 -6.18
CA THR A 104 8.42 6.60 -6.26
C THR A 104 7.01 6.38 -6.77
N TYR A 105 6.04 7.17 -6.30
CA TYR A 105 4.66 7.09 -6.77
C TYR A 105 4.54 7.34 -8.27
N GLU A 106 5.09 8.44 -8.78
CA GLU A 106 5.04 8.84 -10.20
C GLU A 106 5.77 7.82 -11.12
N ALA A 107 6.83 7.18 -10.61
CA ALA A 107 7.52 6.12 -11.36
C ALA A 107 6.65 4.88 -11.56
N ASN A 108 5.70 4.61 -10.67
CA ASN A 108 4.82 3.44 -10.72
C ASN A 108 3.44 3.75 -11.28
N PHE A 109 2.96 4.99 -11.11
CA PHE A 109 1.65 5.46 -11.54
C PHE A 109 1.83 6.73 -12.37
N PRO A 110 2.23 6.61 -13.65
CA PRO A 110 2.43 7.78 -14.50
C PRO A 110 1.12 8.57 -14.63
N GLY A 111 1.24 9.88 -14.56
CA GLY A 111 0.16 10.82 -14.34
C GLY A 111 -1.00 10.71 -15.34
N ASP A 112 -2.13 10.28 -14.82
CA ASP A 112 -3.42 10.24 -15.49
C ASP A 112 -4.45 11.15 -14.81
N HIS A 113 -4.06 11.83 -13.72
CA HIS A 113 -4.89 12.74 -12.95
C HIS A 113 -4.05 13.77 -12.15
N ARG A 114 -4.72 14.70 -11.48
CA ARG A 114 -4.09 15.74 -10.66
C ARG A 114 -3.39 15.12 -9.44
N PHE A 115 -2.14 15.52 -9.23
CA PHE A 115 -1.32 15.19 -8.08
C PHE A 115 -1.06 16.45 -7.24
N ALA A 116 -1.63 16.51 -6.02
CA ALA A 116 -1.46 17.62 -5.09
C ALA A 116 -0.31 17.34 -4.09
N GLY A 117 0.29 18.40 -3.58
CA GLY A 117 1.34 18.36 -2.57
C GLY A 117 0.79 18.35 -1.16
N ASP A 118 0.55 19.52 -0.61
CA ASP A 118 0.05 19.69 0.76
C ASP A 118 -1.48 19.67 0.78
N ILE A 119 -2.06 18.79 1.59
CA ILE A 119 -3.51 18.66 1.71
C ILE A 119 -4.20 19.93 2.23
N ARG A 120 -3.46 20.76 3.00
CA ARG A 120 -3.96 22.04 3.52
C ARG A 120 -4.21 23.08 2.42
N GLU A 121 -3.56 22.90 1.26
CA GLU A 121 -3.69 23.74 0.09
C GLU A 121 -4.75 23.20 -0.90
N VAL A 122 -5.27 21.99 -0.67
CA VAL A 122 -6.30 21.37 -1.51
C VAL A 122 -7.64 22.00 -1.19
N ARG A 123 -8.24 22.69 -2.18
CA ARG A 123 -9.61 23.18 -2.09
C ARG A 123 -10.57 22.07 -2.49
N PRO A 124 -11.72 21.89 -1.81
CA PRO A 124 -12.69 20.86 -2.18
C PRO A 124 -13.09 20.90 -3.65
N GLU A 125 -13.33 22.08 -4.20
CA GLU A 125 -13.73 22.31 -5.59
C GLU A 125 -12.66 21.87 -6.62
N ASP A 126 -11.43 21.70 -6.20
CA ASP A 126 -10.33 21.21 -7.05
C ASP A 126 -10.25 19.68 -7.13
N VAL A 127 -11.02 18.97 -6.31
CA VAL A 127 -11.06 17.50 -6.27
C VAL A 127 -12.21 17.02 -7.17
N PRO A 128 -11.92 16.16 -8.17
CA PRO A 128 -12.96 15.65 -9.06
C PRO A 128 -13.96 14.75 -8.30
N PRO A 129 -15.17 14.50 -8.85
CA PRO A 129 -16.13 13.56 -8.27
C PRO A 129 -15.55 12.15 -8.08
N TYR A 130 -15.81 11.54 -6.92
CA TYR A 130 -15.35 10.22 -6.55
C TYR A 130 -16.37 9.50 -5.66
N ASP A 131 -16.23 8.18 -5.58
CA ASP A 131 -17.12 7.31 -4.81
C ASP A 131 -16.50 6.93 -3.46
N VAL A 132 -15.16 6.83 -3.39
CA VAL A 132 -14.43 6.40 -2.18
C VAL A 132 -13.30 7.37 -1.85
N LEU A 133 -13.23 7.84 -0.61
CA LEU A 133 -12.05 8.53 -0.08
C LEU A 133 -11.17 7.53 0.67
N VAL A 134 -9.89 7.42 0.25
CA VAL A 134 -8.92 6.61 1.01
C VAL A 134 -7.80 7.47 1.57
N ALA A 135 -7.37 7.18 2.83
CA ALA A 135 -6.31 7.93 3.47
C ALA A 135 -5.55 7.11 4.53
N GLY A 136 -4.23 6.99 4.35
CA GLY A 136 -3.30 6.55 5.39
C GLY A 136 -2.77 7.75 6.16
N PHE A 137 -3.59 8.38 7.01
CA PHE A 137 -3.22 9.64 7.64
C PHE A 137 -2.20 9.46 8.80
N PRO A 138 -1.27 10.42 9.01
CA PRO A 138 -0.26 10.28 10.06
C PRO A 138 -0.87 10.40 11.46
N CYS A 139 -0.37 9.57 12.41
CA CYS A 139 -0.73 9.65 13.82
C CYS A 139 -0.03 10.86 14.46
N GLN A 140 -0.69 12.01 14.47
CA GLN A 140 -0.23 13.21 15.15
C GLN A 140 -1.03 13.43 16.43
N PRO A 141 -0.38 13.89 17.53
CA PRO A 141 -1.12 14.24 18.74
C PRO A 141 -2.05 15.42 18.47
N PHE A 142 -3.31 15.28 18.84
CA PHE A 142 -4.23 16.42 18.87
C PHE A 142 -3.84 17.32 20.04
N SER A 143 -3.68 18.62 19.83
CA SER A 143 -3.64 19.55 20.96
C SER A 143 -5.08 19.76 21.46
N ILE A 144 -5.47 18.95 22.45
CA ILE A 144 -6.83 18.94 23.04
C ILE A 144 -7.15 20.26 23.75
N ALA A 145 -6.19 21.15 23.93
CA ALA A 145 -6.37 22.43 24.61
C ALA A 145 -7.45 23.33 23.98
N GLY A 146 -7.71 23.20 22.66
CA GLY A 146 -8.81 23.90 21.96
C GLY A 146 -10.17 23.24 22.13
N VAL A 147 -10.21 21.92 22.20
CA VAL A 147 -11.44 21.10 22.25
C VAL A 147 -12.15 21.22 23.60
N SER A 148 -11.39 21.20 24.70
CA SER A 148 -11.96 21.26 26.05
C SER A 148 -12.58 22.61 26.39
N LYS A 149 -12.07 23.74 25.90
CA LYS A 149 -12.55 25.08 26.22
C LYS A 149 -13.93 25.43 25.64
N LYS A 150 -14.36 24.82 24.57
CA LYS A 150 -15.61 25.13 23.85
C LYS A 150 -16.78 24.23 24.20
N ASN A 151 -16.56 22.97 24.57
CA ASN A 151 -17.62 22.15 25.18
C ASN A 151 -18.15 22.77 26.50
N ALA A 152 -17.29 23.57 27.17
CA ALA A 152 -17.70 24.33 28.37
C ALA A 152 -18.51 25.59 28.04
N LEU A 153 -18.58 26.07 26.80
CA LEU A 153 -19.20 27.35 26.45
C LEU A 153 -20.51 27.25 25.64
N GLY A 154 -21.01 26.02 25.39
CA GLY A 154 -22.37 25.79 24.83
C GLY A 154 -22.64 26.39 23.44
N ARG A 155 -21.64 26.59 22.58
CA ARG A 155 -21.82 27.18 21.24
C ARG A 155 -22.05 26.11 20.19
N PRO A 156 -23.06 26.26 19.30
CA PRO A 156 -23.49 25.26 18.32
C PRO A 156 -22.68 25.30 17.00
N HIS A 157 -21.35 25.38 17.02
CA HIS A 157 -20.52 25.29 15.82
C HIS A 157 -19.50 24.17 16.01
N GLY A 158 -19.55 23.18 15.07
CA GLY A 158 -18.82 21.92 15.15
C GLY A 158 -17.30 22.05 15.32
N PHE A 159 -16.68 20.96 15.73
CA PHE A 159 -15.24 20.78 15.94
C PHE A 159 -14.36 21.21 14.76
N LEU A 160 -14.89 21.21 13.55
CA LEU A 160 -14.19 21.58 12.31
C LEU A 160 -13.70 23.04 12.27
N CYS A 161 -14.34 23.95 13.01
CA CYS A 161 -14.01 25.38 12.94
C CYS A 161 -12.76 25.83 13.71
N GLU A 162 -12.18 25.04 14.63
CA GLU A 162 -11.08 25.51 15.49
C GLU A 162 -9.92 24.54 15.69
N THR A 163 -10.01 23.31 15.24
CA THR A 163 -8.92 22.32 15.30
C THR A 163 -8.03 22.37 14.05
N GLN A 164 -8.01 23.50 13.34
CA GLN A 164 -7.09 23.76 12.24
C GLN A 164 -5.66 23.43 12.67
N GLY A 165 -5.08 22.37 12.09
CA GLY A 165 -3.68 22.01 12.29
C GLY A 165 -3.35 20.54 12.40
N THR A 166 -4.34 19.64 12.54
CA THR A 166 -4.06 18.21 12.44
C THR A 166 -4.58 17.65 11.12
N LEU A 167 -3.77 16.80 10.49
CA LEU A 167 -4.03 16.31 9.13
C LEU A 167 -5.31 15.44 9.04
N PHE A 168 -5.79 14.87 10.15
CA PHE A 168 -7.10 14.21 10.19
C PHE A 168 -8.25 15.18 9.88
N PHE A 169 -8.21 16.41 10.37
CA PHE A 169 -9.28 17.38 10.11
C PHE A 169 -9.30 17.87 8.66
N GLU A 170 -8.18 17.77 7.95
CA GLU A 170 -8.18 17.98 6.49
C GLU A 170 -8.93 16.86 5.76
N VAL A 171 -8.81 15.61 6.24
CA VAL A 171 -9.65 14.51 5.74
C VAL A 171 -11.12 14.76 6.05
N ALA A 172 -11.45 15.16 7.29
CA ALA A 172 -12.81 15.45 7.71
C ALA A 172 -13.43 16.61 6.89
N ARG A 173 -12.66 17.66 6.57
CA ARG A 173 -13.07 18.78 5.70
C ARG A 173 -13.44 18.31 4.30
N LEU A 174 -12.69 17.41 3.70
CA LEU A 174 -13.01 16.85 2.38
C LEU A 174 -14.22 15.89 2.46
N LEU A 175 -14.35 15.10 3.54
CA LEU A 175 -15.54 14.27 3.77
C LEU A 175 -16.81 15.11 3.93
N GLU A 176 -16.74 16.23 4.66
CA GLU A 176 -17.86 17.15 4.81
C GLU A 176 -18.29 17.78 3.47
N ALA A 177 -17.30 18.25 2.69
CA ALA A 177 -17.57 18.95 1.44
C ALA A 177 -18.12 18.03 0.33
N HIS A 178 -17.58 16.80 0.21
CA HIS A 178 -17.91 15.90 -0.90
C HIS A 178 -18.95 14.84 -0.54
N ARG A 179 -19.08 14.51 0.73
CA ARG A 179 -20.04 13.49 1.21
C ARG A 179 -19.98 12.18 0.40
N PRO A 180 -18.77 11.58 0.16
CA PRO A 180 -18.69 10.37 -0.65
C PRO A 180 -19.49 9.23 -0.01
N PRO A 181 -19.98 8.25 -0.82
CA PRO A 181 -20.65 7.06 -0.31
C PRO A 181 -19.86 6.32 0.73
N VAL A 182 -18.54 6.18 0.51
CA VAL A 182 -17.65 5.40 1.39
C VAL A 182 -16.33 6.15 1.65
N PHE A 183 -15.79 5.97 2.83
CA PHE A 183 -14.39 6.29 3.09
C PHE A 183 -13.66 5.12 3.78
N ILE A 184 -12.35 5.03 3.57
CA ILE A 184 -11.47 4.09 4.26
C ILE A 184 -10.26 4.82 4.75
N LEU A 185 -10.07 4.79 6.08
CA LEU A 185 -8.91 5.38 6.74
C LEU A 185 -8.06 4.27 7.36
N GLU A 186 -6.73 4.42 7.29
CA GLU A 186 -5.78 3.50 7.91
C GLU A 186 -4.87 4.24 8.87
N ASN A 187 -4.50 3.58 9.96
CA ASN A 187 -3.50 4.08 10.89
C ASN A 187 -2.83 2.94 11.69
N VAL A 188 -1.81 3.28 12.47
CA VAL A 188 -1.18 2.32 13.38
C VAL A 188 -2.17 1.88 14.47
N LYS A 189 -2.09 0.61 14.91
CA LYS A 189 -2.92 0.06 16.01
C LYS A 189 -2.94 0.95 17.24
N ASN A 190 -1.78 1.57 17.57
CA ASN A 190 -1.66 2.39 18.79
C ASN A 190 -2.55 3.65 18.78
N LEU A 191 -3.14 4.04 17.63
CA LEU A 191 -4.12 5.13 17.55
C LEU A 191 -5.29 4.90 18.52
N VAL A 192 -5.72 3.66 18.70
CA VAL A 192 -6.83 3.29 19.59
C VAL A 192 -6.55 3.69 21.03
N ASN A 193 -5.29 3.54 21.48
CA ASN A 193 -4.87 3.82 22.86
C ASN A 193 -4.14 5.16 23.01
N HIS A 194 -3.94 5.88 21.90
CA HIS A 194 -3.22 7.17 21.91
C HIS A 194 -3.95 8.18 22.82
N ASP A 195 -3.19 8.85 23.68
CA ASP A 195 -3.71 9.78 24.67
C ASP A 195 -4.87 9.17 25.51
N LYS A 196 -4.65 7.97 26.03
CA LYS A 196 -5.66 7.21 26.83
C LYS A 196 -6.98 7.01 26.07
N GLY A 197 -6.93 6.88 24.73
CA GLY A 197 -8.08 6.70 23.86
C GLY A 197 -8.80 8.00 23.45
N ASN A 198 -8.37 9.17 23.94
CA ASN A 198 -9.04 10.43 23.62
C ASN A 198 -8.93 10.77 22.13
N THR A 199 -7.75 10.57 21.52
CA THR A 199 -7.54 10.79 20.08
C THR A 199 -8.54 10.00 19.24
N PHE A 200 -8.67 8.70 19.52
CA PHE A 200 -9.57 7.83 18.76
C PHE A 200 -11.05 8.19 18.99
N ARG A 201 -11.42 8.58 20.21
CA ARG A 201 -12.78 9.07 20.54
C ARG A 201 -13.13 10.32 19.73
N VAL A 202 -12.21 11.29 19.61
CA VAL A 202 -12.41 12.50 18.79
C VAL A 202 -12.60 12.13 17.32
N ILE A 203 -11.76 11.26 16.76
CA ILE A 203 -11.91 10.79 15.39
C ILE A 203 -13.28 10.17 15.17
N LEU A 204 -13.72 9.25 16.03
CA LEU A 204 -15.01 8.59 15.88
C LEU A 204 -16.18 9.56 16.09
N GLY A 205 -16.10 10.49 17.04
CA GLY A 205 -17.10 11.54 17.24
C GLY A 205 -17.26 12.42 15.99
N THR A 206 -16.15 12.90 15.43
CA THR A 206 -16.21 13.67 14.19
C THR A 206 -16.84 12.88 13.04
N LEU A 207 -16.44 11.62 12.83
CA LEU A 207 -16.94 10.82 11.72
C LEU A 207 -18.41 10.40 11.90
N ARG A 208 -18.83 10.02 13.13
CA ARG A 208 -20.18 9.52 13.44
C ARG A 208 -21.16 10.62 13.75
N ASP A 209 -20.80 11.46 14.73
CA ASP A 209 -21.77 12.39 15.35
C ASP A 209 -21.86 13.70 14.59
N GLU A 210 -20.73 14.20 14.04
CA GLU A 210 -20.72 15.44 13.26
C GLU A 210 -20.98 15.21 11.78
N LEU A 211 -20.27 14.23 11.16
CA LEU A 211 -20.41 13.93 9.75
C LEU A 211 -21.50 12.88 9.46
N GLY A 212 -22.03 12.19 10.46
CA GLY A 212 -23.19 11.31 10.32
C GLY A 212 -22.90 10.01 9.52
N TYR A 213 -21.65 9.55 9.46
CA TYR A 213 -21.31 8.28 8.80
C TYR A 213 -21.55 7.07 9.70
N SER A 214 -22.01 5.96 9.14
CA SER A 214 -21.99 4.65 9.79
C SER A 214 -20.56 4.11 9.78
N VAL A 215 -19.87 4.04 10.93
CA VAL A 215 -18.43 3.80 11.01
C VAL A 215 -18.12 2.48 11.67
N HIS A 216 -17.33 1.64 10.99
CA HIS A 216 -16.85 0.33 11.40
C HIS A 216 -15.33 0.35 11.54
N CYS A 217 -14.80 -0.28 12.60
CA CYS A 217 -13.37 -0.28 12.89
C CYS A 217 -12.87 -1.68 13.19
N ARG A 218 -11.70 -2.05 12.63
CA ARG A 218 -11.03 -3.32 12.93
C ARG A 218 -9.53 -3.17 12.91
N VAL A 219 -8.84 -3.75 13.89
CA VAL A 219 -7.40 -3.95 13.84
C VAL A 219 -7.13 -5.24 13.08
N ILE A 220 -6.34 -5.15 12.01
CA ILE A 220 -5.99 -6.27 11.13
C ILE A 220 -4.49 -6.50 11.24
N ASP A 221 -4.09 -7.76 11.49
CA ASP A 221 -2.71 -8.22 11.44
C ASP A 221 -2.41 -8.78 10.05
N ALA A 222 -1.42 -8.22 9.38
CA ALA A 222 -1.07 -8.58 8.01
C ALA A 222 -0.41 -9.96 7.86
N LYS A 223 -0.09 -10.68 8.96
CA LYS A 223 0.70 -11.92 8.91
C LYS A 223 0.00 -13.09 8.18
N GLY A 224 -1.30 -12.99 7.91
CA GLY A 224 -2.01 -13.95 7.05
C GLY A 224 -1.68 -13.78 5.56
N TRP A 225 -1.30 -12.57 5.13
CA TRP A 225 -1.01 -12.24 3.73
C TRP A 225 0.48 -12.16 3.41
N VAL A 226 1.27 -11.64 4.37
CA VAL A 226 2.72 -11.42 4.23
C VAL A 226 3.45 -11.93 5.46
N PRO A 227 4.74 -12.32 5.35
CA PRO A 227 5.49 -12.88 6.48
C PRO A 227 5.93 -11.81 7.49
N GLN A 228 4.97 -11.01 7.95
CA GLN A 228 5.21 -9.89 8.86
C GLN A 228 4.06 -9.72 9.84
N HIS A 229 4.38 -9.69 11.13
CA HIS A 229 3.46 -9.24 12.16
C HIS A 229 3.34 -7.72 12.10
N ARG A 230 2.25 -7.21 11.47
CA ARG A 230 1.99 -5.78 11.29
C ARG A 230 0.52 -5.49 11.49
N GLU A 231 0.19 -4.93 12.65
CA GLU A 231 -1.18 -4.58 13.02
C GLU A 231 -1.49 -3.13 12.64
N ARG A 232 -2.60 -2.94 11.93
CA ARG A 232 -3.12 -1.63 11.54
C ARG A 232 -4.61 -1.56 11.81
N ILE A 233 -5.08 -0.39 12.24
CA ILE A 233 -6.50 -0.13 12.34
C ILE A 233 -7.02 0.36 11.00
N PHE A 234 -8.10 -0.27 10.52
CA PHE A 234 -8.90 0.20 9.41
C PHE A 234 -10.21 0.76 9.94
N ILE A 235 -10.58 1.94 9.45
CA ILE A 235 -11.80 2.66 9.80
C ILE A 235 -12.56 2.83 8.49
N VAL A 236 -13.67 2.14 8.33
CA VAL A 236 -14.53 2.18 7.14
C VAL A 236 -15.82 2.89 7.51
N GLY A 237 -16.18 3.92 6.77
CA GLY A 237 -17.42 4.65 6.97
C GLY A 237 -18.29 4.66 5.73
N PHE A 238 -19.58 4.46 5.93
CA PHE A 238 -20.61 4.55 4.90
C PHE A 238 -21.51 5.75 5.19
N ARG A 239 -21.82 6.53 4.16
CA ARG A 239 -22.72 7.69 4.27
C ARG A 239 -24.09 7.27 4.77
N GLU A 240 -24.56 6.10 4.34
CA GLU A 240 -25.78 5.45 4.80
C GLU A 240 -25.46 4.16 5.53
N ASN A 241 -26.37 3.65 6.36
CA ASN A 241 -26.16 2.39 7.03
C ASN A 241 -26.31 1.22 6.06
N ALA A 242 -25.19 0.71 5.57
CA ALA A 242 -25.14 -0.33 4.54
C ALA A 242 -25.12 -1.75 5.11
N GLY A 243 -25.15 -1.95 6.43
CA GLY A 243 -25.05 -3.29 7.04
C GLY A 243 -23.69 -3.96 6.86
N PHE A 244 -22.63 -3.19 6.61
CA PHE A 244 -21.26 -3.69 6.49
C PHE A 244 -20.76 -4.25 7.82
N SER A 245 -20.04 -5.39 7.76
CA SER A 245 -19.24 -5.91 8.87
C SER A 245 -17.93 -6.46 8.37
N PHE A 246 -16.84 -6.18 9.09
CA PHE A 246 -15.56 -6.84 8.86
C PHE A 246 -15.60 -8.36 9.05
N ASP A 247 -16.59 -8.89 9.78
CA ASP A 247 -16.74 -10.34 10.00
C ASP A 247 -17.22 -11.07 8.75
N ASN A 248 -17.76 -10.34 7.78
CA ASN A 248 -18.17 -10.88 6.48
C ASN A 248 -17.00 -10.91 5.46
N LEU A 249 -15.83 -10.38 5.81
CA LEU A 249 -14.65 -10.42 4.95
C LEU A 249 -13.86 -11.70 5.18
N GLU A 250 -13.39 -12.31 4.10
CA GLU A 250 -12.52 -13.48 4.15
C GLU A 250 -11.07 -13.05 4.46
N PHE A 251 -10.65 -13.26 5.70
CA PHE A 251 -9.27 -13.05 6.11
C PHE A 251 -8.51 -14.39 6.08
N PRO A 252 -7.28 -14.43 5.54
CA PRO A 252 -6.44 -15.61 5.60
C PRO A 252 -6.11 -16.00 7.06
N ASP A 253 -5.96 -17.30 7.30
CA ASP A 253 -5.53 -17.81 8.59
C ASP A 253 -4.12 -17.31 8.94
N THR A 254 -4.04 -16.54 10.01
CA THR A 254 -2.78 -15.97 10.48
C THR A 254 -1.77 -17.00 11.01
N PHE A 255 -2.19 -18.23 11.29
CA PHE A 255 -1.31 -19.34 11.69
C PHE A 255 -0.74 -20.13 10.51
N ARG A 256 -1.37 -19.99 9.34
CA ARG A 256 -0.97 -20.62 8.08
C ARG A 256 -0.46 -19.63 7.04
N GLY A 257 -0.15 -18.42 7.47
CA GLY A 257 0.39 -17.38 6.61
C GLY A 257 1.77 -17.72 6.04
N PRO A 258 2.26 -16.90 5.09
CA PRO A 258 3.57 -17.09 4.48
C PRO A 258 4.70 -16.87 5.49
N THR A 259 5.88 -17.45 5.19
CA THR A 259 7.13 -17.24 5.93
C THR A 259 8.11 -16.38 5.13
N LEU A 260 9.17 -15.90 5.76
CA LEU A 260 10.17 -15.04 5.13
C LEU A 260 10.79 -15.64 3.87
N GLY A 261 10.89 -16.98 3.78
CA GLY A 261 11.34 -17.65 2.56
C GLY A 261 10.53 -17.29 1.31
N SER A 262 9.27 -16.85 1.47
CA SER A 262 8.43 -16.42 0.36
C SER A 262 8.77 -15.04 -0.23
N ILE A 263 9.64 -14.26 0.44
CA ILE A 263 10.01 -12.90 -0.01
C ILE A 263 11.52 -12.70 -0.16
N LEU A 264 12.33 -13.52 0.47
CA LEU A 264 13.78 -13.43 0.39
C LEU A 264 14.27 -13.79 -1.02
N HIS A 265 15.39 -13.17 -1.46
CA HIS A 265 16.09 -13.62 -2.65
C HIS A 265 16.60 -15.05 -2.42
N PRO A 266 16.32 -16.00 -3.36
CA PRO A 266 16.67 -17.41 -3.17
C PRO A 266 18.17 -17.67 -3.29
N GLU A 267 18.93 -16.83 -3.95
CA GLU A 267 20.38 -16.91 -4.15
C GLU A 267 20.84 -18.26 -4.77
N ASP A 268 20.03 -18.81 -5.67
CA ASP A 268 20.24 -20.11 -6.33
C ASP A 268 20.17 -20.03 -7.88
N GLY A 269 20.10 -18.80 -8.43
CA GLY A 269 19.98 -18.55 -9.86
C GLY A 269 18.56 -18.71 -10.43
N SER A 270 17.56 -18.99 -9.60
CA SER A 270 16.14 -19.03 -10.02
C SER A 270 15.57 -17.65 -10.31
N GLU A 271 16.15 -16.60 -9.72
CA GLU A 271 15.86 -15.19 -10.06
C GLU A 271 16.99 -14.58 -10.89
N LEU A 272 16.68 -13.61 -11.72
CA LEU A 272 17.68 -12.78 -12.36
C LEU A 272 18.30 -11.80 -11.37
N ALA A 273 19.60 -11.54 -11.50
CA ALA A 273 20.27 -10.54 -10.69
C ALA A 273 19.66 -9.15 -10.94
N GLU A 274 19.29 -8.46 -9.88
CA GLU A 274 18.75 -7.10 -9.88
C GLU A 274 19.72 -6.14 -9.20
N SER A 275 20.55 -5.45 -10.00
CA SER A 275 21.44 -4.41 -9.46
C SER A 275 20.60 -3.25 -8.89
N PRO A 276 20.94 -2.69 -7.72
CA PRO A 276 22.12 -2.97 -6.90
C PRO A 276 21.87 -3.99 -5.77
N TYR A 277 20.77 -4.73 -5.78
CA TYR A 277 20.36 -5.60 -4.68
C TYR A 277 21.03 -6.95 -4.72
N THR A 278 21.08 -7.56 -5.91
CA THR A 278 21.67 -8.88 -6.13
C THR A 278 22.65 -8.84 -7.31
N MET A 279 23.61 -9.79 -7.32
CA MET A 279 24.70 -9.84 -8.30
C MET A 279 24.99 -11.29 -8.73
N GLY A 280 25.62 -11.42 -9.90
CA GLY A 280 26.09 -12.69 -10.44
C GLY A 280 24.97 -13.61 -10.94
N GLU A 281 25.35 -14.79 -11.45
CA GLU A 281 24.41 -15.76 -12.04
C GLU A 281 23.45 -16.36 -11.00
N MET A 282 23.91 -16.46 -9.74
CA MET A 282 23.12 -16.98 -8.63
C MET A 282 22.20 -15.93 -7.98
N ALA A 283 22.21 -14.68 -8.48
CA ALA A 283 21.50 -13.53 -7.90
C ALA A 283 21.78 -13.36 -6.39
N THR A 284 23.05 -13.53 -5.99
CA THR A 284 23.49 -13.41 -4.59
C THR A 284 23.28 -12.00 -4.05
N VAL A 285 22.75 -11.87 -2.86
CA VAL A 285 22.50 -10.57 -2.22
C VAL A 285 23.82 -9.82 -2.00
N SER A 286 23.85 -8.57 -2.39
CA SER A 286 25.03 -7.70 -2.28
C SER A 286 25.51 -7.59 -0.83
N GLU A 287 26.81 -7.72 -0.63
CA GLU A 287 27.46 -7.63 0.69
C GLU A 287 27.22 -6.29 1.41
N LYS A 288 26.81 -5.23 0.71
CA LYS A 288 26.44 -3.94 1.32
C LYS A 288 25.27 -4.08 2.33
N TYR A 289 24.51 -5.16 2.27
CA TYR A 289 23.40 -5.44 3.21
C TYR A 289 23.86 -6.23 4.43
N THR A 290 25.04 -6.83 4.41
CA THR A 290 25.64 -7.54 5.54
C THR A 290 26.11 -6.53 6.60
N LEU A 291 25.84 -6.79 7.86
CA LEU A 291 26.29 -5.95 8.95
C LEU A 291 27.82 -6.04 9.10
N SER A 292 28.46 -4.90 9.30
CA SER A 292 29.88 -4.92 9.70
C SER A 292 30.04 -5.54 11.08
N ASP A 293 31.23 -6.12 11.36
CA ASP A 293 31.54 -6.72 12.68
C ASP A 293 31.31 -5.73 13.82
N ARG A 294 31.68 -4.45 13.60
CA ARG A 294 31.45 -3.38 14.58
C ARG A 294 29.99 -3.18 14.90
N LEU A 295 29.12 -3.10 13.87
CA LEU A 295 27.69 -2.89 14.06
C LEU A 295 27.03 -4.12 14.68
N TRP A 296 27.40 -5.33 14.22
CA TRP A 296 26.86 -6.55 14.77
C TRP A 296 27.22 -6.73 16.24
N LYS A 297 28.49 -6.52 16.60
CA LYS A 297 28.90 -6.54 18.01
C LYS A 297 28.17 -5.50 18.86
N TYR A 298 28.02 -4.26 18.35
CA TYR A 298 27.26 -3.21 19.04
C TYR A 298 25.82 -3.65 19.35
N LEU A 299 25.11 -4.25 18.39
CA LEU A 299 23.74 -4.72 18.58
C LEU A 299 23.65 -5.85 19.62
N GLN A 300 24.63 -6.77 19.63
CA GLN A 300 24.70 -7.84 20.63
C GLN A 300 24.96 -7.29 22.05
N ASP A 301 25.92 -6.39 22.19
CA ASP A 301 26.26 -5.76 23.47
C ASP A 301 25.07 -4.94 23.98
N TYR A 302 24.38 -4.20 23.08
CA TYR A 302 23.17 -3.45 23.39
C TYR A 302 22.04 -4.35 23.88
N ALA A 303 21.76 -5.44 23.18
CA ALA A 303 20.74 -6.41 23.57
C ALA A 303 21.02 -7.02 24.95
N THR A 304 22.25 -7.46 25.21
CA THR A 304 22.69 -8.01 26.49
C THR A 304 22.49 -7.01 27.64
N LYS A 305 22.90 -5.74 27.41
CA LYS A 305 22.72 -4.66 28.40
C LYS A 305 21.25 -4.40 28.75
N HIS A 306 20.36 -4.46 27.75
CA HIS A 306 18.94 -4.23 27.98
C HIS A 306 18.23 -5.42 28.60
N GLN A 307 18.59 -6.65 28.23
CA GLN A 307 18.10 -7.87 28.88
C GLN A 307 18.47 -7.89 30.38
N ALA A 308 19.71 -7.52 30.72
CA ALA A 308 20.13 -7.43 32.11
C ALA A 308 19.34 -6.42 32.96
N LYS A 309 18.67 -5.44 32.29
CA LYS A 309 17.78 -4.44 32.92
C LYS A 309 16.31 -4.84 32.91
N GLY A 310 15.95 -6.04 32.44
CA GLY A 310 14.58 -6.48 32.27
C GLY A 310 13.83 -5.78 31.11
N ASN A 311 14.53 -5.08 30.22
CA ASN A 311 13.94 -4.42 29.06
C ASN A 311 13.91 -5.38 27.86
N GLY A 312 12.79 -5.38 27.12
CA GLY A 312 12.63 -6.19 25.90
C GLY A 312 13.28 -5.62 24.63
N PHE A 313 14.31 -4.76 24.79
CA PHE A 313 15.01 -4.17 23.63
C PHE A 313 16.10 -5.11 23.12
N GLY A 314 16.23 -5.17 21.79
CA GLY A 314 17.23 -5.97 21.11
C GLY A 314 16.98 -6.00 19.60
N PHE A 315 17.70 -6.83 18.91
CA PHE A 315 17.50 -7.08 17.49
C PHE A 315 16.55 -8.27 17.25
N GLY A 316 15.95 -8.33 16.05
CA GLY A 316 15.23 -9.50 15.56
C GLY A 316 16.10 -10.27 14.56
N LEU A 317 16.46 -11.51 14.87
CA LEU A 317 17.21 -12.38 13.98
C LEU A 317 16.27 -13.49 13.48
N PHE A 318 16.12 -13.58 12.15
CA PHE A 318 15.13 -14.45 11.51
C PHE A 318 15.74 -15.31 10.41
N GLY A 319 15.17 -16.49 10.21
CA GLY A 319 15.42 -17.38 9.10
C GLY A 319 14.28 -17.45 8.10
N PRO A 320 14.42 -18.22 7.00
CA PRO A 320 13.39 -18.33 5.96
C PRO A 320 12.05 -18.90 6.43
N LYS A 321 12.02 -19.62 7.56
CA LYS A 321 10.80 -20.24 8.11
C LYS A 321 10.06 -19.35 9.11
N ASP A 322 10.60 -18.18 9.41
CA ASP A 322 10.07 -17.28 10.43
C ASP A 322 9.13 -16.25 9.82
N VAL A 323 8.39 -15.58 10.71
CA VAL A 323 7.58 -14.38 10.43
C VAL A 323 8.26 -13.19 11.10
N ALA A 324 8.51 -12.13 10.35
CA ALA A 324 9.21 -10.95 10.83
C ALA A 324 8.36 -10.08 11.77
N ARG A 325 9.05 -9.24 12.54
CA ARG A 325 8.45 -8.08 13.22
C ARG A 325 8.02 -7.02 12.20
N THR A 326 7.29 -6.02 12.67
CA THR A 326 6.91 -4.86 11.85
C THR A 326 8.11 -4.13 11.27
N LEU A 327 8.18 -4.02 9.95
CA LEU A 327 9.13 -3.14 9.26
C LEU A 327 8.77 -1.68 9.59
N SER A 328 9.68 -0.95 10.23
CA SER A 328 9.46 0.43 10.61
C SER A 328 10.09 1.43 9.64
N ALA A 329 9.63 2.68 9.64
CA ALA A 329 10.25 3.76 8.87
C ALA A 329 11.69 4.06 9.32
N ARG A 330 12.14 3.53 10.46
CA ARG A 330 13.50 3.70 11.01
C ARG A 330 14.46 2.60 10.58
N TYR A 331 13.99 1.59 9.85
CA TYR A 331 14.79 0.45 9.39
C TYR A 331 16.08 0.84 8.66
N TYR A 332 16.09 2.00 8.01
CA TYR A 332 17.28 2.55 7.36
C TYR A 332 18.47 2.80 8.30
N LYS A 333 18.26 2.90 9.62
CA LYS A 333 19.34 3.20 10.59
C LYS A 333 20.29 2.01 10.74
N ASP A 334 19.86 1.00 11.42
CA ASP A 334 20.65 -0.21 11.72
C ASP A 334 19.97 -1.51 11.27
N GLY A 335 18.69 -1.44 10.90
CA GLY A 335 17.91 -2.60 10.45
C GLY A 335 17.63 -3.62 11.54
N SER A 336 17.83 -3.26 12.81
CA SER A 336 17.79 -4.19 13.93
C SER A 336 16.44 -4.88 14.16
N GLU A 337 15.35 -4.32 13.60
CA GLU A 337 14.03 -4.95 13.71
C GLU A 337 13.95 -6.28 12.95
N ILE A 338 14.63 -6.38 11.78
CA ILE A 338 14.58 -7.56 10.91
C ILE A 338 15.96 -7.83 10.33
N LEU A 339 16.72 -8.70 10.98
CA LEU A 339 17.98 -9.20 10.46
C LEU A 339 17.79 -10.64 9.98
N ILE A 340 18.36 -10.93 8.83
CA ILE A 340 18.32 -12.28 8.23
C ILE A 340 19.59 -13.04 8.57
N HIS A 341 19.41 -14.19 9.18
CA HIS A 341 20.51 -15.09 9.49
C HIS A 341 21.18 -15.60 8.21
N ARG A 342 22.51 -15.62 8.19
CA ARG A 342 23.31 -16.21 7.11
C ARG A 342 23.96 -17.50 7.63
N LYS A 343 24.23 -18.42 6.72
CA LYS A 343 24.97 -19.67 7.08
C LYS A 343 26.37 -19.37 7.61
N GLU A 344 27.00 -18.34 7.02
CA GLU A 344 28.34 -17.89 7.38
C GLU A 344 28.35 -16.36 7.50
N GLY A 345 29.18 -15.84 8.42
CA GLY A 345 29.35 -14.40 8.61
C GLY A 345 28.24 -13.72 9.41
N ASN A 346 28.25 -12.41 9.37
CA ASN A 346 27.27 -11.57 10.09
C ASN A 346 25.89 -11.62 9.42
N PRO A 347 24.81 -11.39 10.16
CA PRO A 347 23.49 -11.28 9.59
C PRO A 347 23.39 -10.07 8.64
N ARG A 348 22.40 -10.10 7.76
CA ARG A 348 22.13 -9.05 6.83
C ARG A 348 20.77 -8.36 7.05
N ARG A 349 20.65 -7.15 6.57
CA ARG A 349 19.35 -6.48 6.42
C ARG A 349 18.61 -7.04 5.20
N LEU A 350 17.31 -6.81 5.15
CA LEU A 350 16.52 -6.96 3.93
C LEU A 350 17.02 -5.98 2.86
N THR A 351 16.99 -6.38 1.60
CA THR A 351 17.13 -5.44 0.48
C THR A 351 15.86 -4.59 0.33
N PRO A 352 15.91 -3.41 -0.31
CA PRO A 352 14.69 -2.67 -0.66
C PRO A 352 13.68 -3.49 -1.47
N ARG A 353 14.14 -4.39 -2.33
CA ARG A 353 13.26 -5.30 -3.09
C ARG A 353 12.55 -6.29 -2.18
N GLU A 354 13.25 -6.88 -1.22
CA GLU A 354 12.64 -7.75 -0.21
C GLU A 354 11.65 -6.98 0.68
N CYS A 355 11.91 -5.70 0.98
CA CYS A 355 10.95 -4.85 1.67
C CYS A 355 9.68 -4.59 0.82
N ALA A 356 9.81 -4.39 -0.49
CA ALA A 356 8.67 -4.28 -1.40
C ALA A 356 7.82 -5.57 -1.38
N ARG A 357 8.44 -6.73 -1.45
CA ARG A 357 7.79 -8.05 -1.35
C ARG A 357 7.11 -8.25 0.01
N LEU A 358 7.79 -7.87 1.11
CA LEU A 358 7.26 -7.95 2.47
C LEU A 358 6.02 -7.08 2.70
N MET A 359 5.86 -6.03 1.92
CA MET A 359 4.70 -5.14 1.95
C MET A 359 3.66 -5.46 0.87
N GLY A 360 3.91 -6.50 0.04
CA GLY A 360 3.00 -6.96 -1.00
C GLY A 360 2.95 -6.09 -2.26
N PHE A 361 3.93 -5.20 -2.48
CA PHE A 361 4.07 -4.42 -3.73
C PHE A 361 4.60 -5.28 -4.86
N ASP A 362 5.36 -6.32 -4.55
CA ASP A 362 5.99 -7.23 -5.50
C ASP A 362 5.87 -8.69 -5.08
N ARG A 363 6.22 -9.58 -6.01
CA ARG A 363 6.36 -11.03 -5.79
C ARG A 363 7.74 -11.49 -6.27
N PRO A 364 8.32 -12.54 -5.69
CA PRO A 364 9.56 -13.14 -6.18
C PRO A 364 9.50 -13.45 -7.67
N GLY A 365 10.59 -13.18 -8.39
CA GLY A 365 10.67 -13.38 -9.81
C GLY A 365 9.85 -12.43 -10.70
N GLN A 366 9.10 -11.51 -10.08
CA GLN A 366 8.23 -10.54 -10.76
C GLN A 366 8.39 -9.13 -10.18
N PRO A 367 9.56 -8.46 -10.38
CA PRO A 367 9.79 -7.12 -9.85
C PRO A 367 9.06 -6.07 -10.70
N PHE A 368 7.80 -5.80 -10.37
CA PHE A 368 7.01 -4.78 -11.08
C PHE A 368 7.20 -3.39 -10.50
N PHE A 369 7.34 -3.31 -9.17
CA PHE A 369 7.37 -2.03 -8.48
C PHE A 369 8.74 -1.36 -8.64
N ARG A 370 8.76 -0.16 -9.21
CA ARG A 370 9.97 0.63 -9.43
C ARG A 370 10.40 1.33 -8.15
N ILE A 371 11.68 1.24 -7.80
CA ILE A 371 12.30 1.85 -6.62
C ILE A 371 13.35 2.88 -7.10
N PRO A 372 12.97 4.10 -7.49
CA PRO A 372 13.86 5.09 -8.11
C PRO A 372 14.65 5.92 -7.09
N VAL A 373 14.62 5.56 -5.82
CA VAL A 373 15.22 6.30 -4.71
C VAL A 373 16.35 5.52 -4.05
N SER A 374 17.13 6.17 -3.18
CA SER A 374 18.17 5.50 -2.40
C SER A 374 17.59 4.45 -1.43
N ASP A 375 18.43 3.48 -1.02
CA ASP A 375 18.03 2.45 -0.03
C ASP A 375 17.47 3.09 1.24
N THR A 376 18.06 4.19 1.72
CA THR A 376 17.58 4.94 2.89
C THR A 376 16.14 5.44 2.71
N GLN A 377 15.82 6.01 1.55
CA GLN A 377 14.48 6.47 1.26
C GLN A 377 13.51 5.31 1.03
N ALA A 378 13.95 4.25 0.34
CA ALA A 378 13.15 3.05 0.14
C ALA A 378 12.73 2.41 1.46
N TYR A 379 13.64 2.24 2.42
CA TYR A 379 13.32 1.73 3.75
C TYR A 379 12.31 2.61 4.51
N LYS A 380 12.47 3.94 4.44
CA LYS A 380 11.50 4.87 5.04
C LYS A 380 10.12 4.73 4.40
N GLN A 381 10.08 4.63 3.08
CA GLN A 381 8.86 4.52 2.29
C GLN A 381 8.12 3.22 2.59
N PHE A 382 8.79 2.06 2.48
CA PHE A 382 8.17 0.77 2.78
C PHE A 382 7.78 0.62 4.26
N GLY A 383 8.58 1.18 5.18
CA GLY A 383 8.25 1.19 6.62
C GLY A 383 6.98 1.99 6.94
N ASN A 384 6.69 3.06 6.18
CA ASN A 384 5.48 3.87 6.32
C ASN A 384 4.30 3.31 5.49
N ALA A 385 4.55 2.45 4.50
CA ALA A 385 3.52 1.97 3.61
C ALA A 385 2.51 1.03 4.30
N VAL A 386 1.38 0.83 3.66
CA VAL A 386 0.38 -0.19 3.98
C VAL A 386 0.75 -1.53 3.34
N VAL A 387 0.22 -2.64 3.86
CA VAL A 387 0.34 -3.96 3.23
C VAL A 387 -0.74 -4.07 2.15
N VAL A 388 -0.31 -4.10 0.89
CA VAL A 388 -1.19 -4.03 -0.29
C VAL A 388 -2.30 -5.10 -0.29
N PRO A 389 -2.05 -6.41 -0.05
CA PRO A 389 -3.10 -7.41 -0.08
C PRO A 389 -4.13 -7.27 1.05
N VAL A 390 -3.79 -6.64 2.17
CA VAL A 390 -4.78 -6.29 3.22
C VAL A 390 -5.71 -5.20 2.70
N VAL A 391 -5.16 -4.17 2.04
CA VAL A 391 -5.93 -3.08 1.42
C VAL A 391 -6.86 -3.64 0.34
N GLU A 392 -6.37 -4.53 -0.52
CA GLU A 392 -7.18 -5.20 -1.55
C GLU A 392 -8.37 -5.94 -0.94
N THR A 393 -8.15 -6.67 0.16
CA THR A 393 -9.23 -7.40 0.86
C THR A 393 -10.29 -6.45 1.40
N VAL A 394 -9.89 -5.34 2.05
CA VAL A 394 -10.82 -4.34 2.56
C VAL A 394 -11.56 -3.64 1.40
N ALA A 395 -10.85 -3.29 0.32
CA ALA A 395 -11.43 -2.67 -0.86
C ALA A 395 -12.47 -3.57 -1.56
N LYS A 396 -12.20 -4.86 -1.69
CA LYS A 396 -13.19 -5.83 -2.19
C LYS A 396 -14.42 -5.94 -1.31
N GLY A 397 -14.24 -5.81 0.00
CA GLY A 397 -15.33 -5.89 0.98
C GLY A 397 -16.35 -4.76 0.89
N ILE A 398 -15.99 -3.61 0.32
CA ILE A 398 -16.93 -2.48 0.14
C ILE A 398 -17.68 -2.50 -1.21
N LEU A 399 -17.25 -3.31 -2.19
CA LEU A 399 -17.85 -3.32 -3.54
C LEU A 399 -19.36 -3.53 -3.55
N PRO A 400 -19.94 -4.48 -2.78
CA PRO A 400 -21.38 -4.70 -2.78
C PRO A 400 -22.19 -3.46 -2.36
N PHE A 401 -21.59 -2.55 -1.62
CA PHE A 401 -22.24 -1.35 -1.08
C PHE A 401 -22.09 -0.12 -1.98
N LEU A 402 -21.24 -0.18 -2.99
CA LEU A 402 -21.08 0.87 -4.01
C LEU A 402 -22.06 0.68 -5.19
N GLU A 403 -22.44 -0.56 -5.50
CA GLU A 403 -23.33 -0.89 -6.62
C GLU A 403 -24.78 -0.49 -6.35
N THR A 404 -25.22 -0.46 -5.10
CA THR A 404 -26.60 -0.16 -4.71
C THR A 404 -26.99 1.31 -4.93
N GLU A 405 -26.05 2.25 -4.86
CA GLU A 405 -26.35 3.68 -5.05
C GLU A 405 -26.50 4.10 -6.54
N THR A 406 -25.95 3.35 -7.48
CA THR A 406 -26.06 3.67 -8.93
C THR A 406 -27.40 3.30 -9.54
N SER A 407 -28.21 2.48 -8.87
CA SER A 407 -29.52 2.02 -9.36
C SER A 407 -30.69 2.93 -8.99
N GLU A 408 -30.56 3.83 -8.00
CA GLU A 408 -31.67 4.69 -7.54
C GLU A 408 -31.67 6.12 -8.09
N THR A 409 -30.66 6.56 -8.83
CA THR A 409 -30.57 7.93 -9.36
C THR A 409 -30.86 8.06 -10.85
N ALA A 410 -31.80 7.28 -11.41
CA ALA A 410 -32.37 7.59 -12.71
C ALA A 410 -33.57 8.57 -12.51
N PRO A 411 -33.49 9.84 -12.89
CA PRO A 411 -34.65 10.73 -12.77
C PRO A 411 -35.72 10.28 -13.76
N LEU A 412 -36.87 9.91 -13.23
CA LEU A 412 -38.12 9.76 -13.97
C LEU A 412 -38.55 11.15 -14.57
N PHE A 413 -37.97 11.50 -15.71
CA PHE A 413 -38.57 12.55 -16.53
C PHE A 413 -39.79 11.97 -17.23
N SER A 414 -40.97 12.07 -16.59
CA SER A 414 -42.25 11.92 -17.27
C SER A 414 -42.46 13.09 -18.22
N ARG A 415 -42.38 12.81 -19.52
CA ARG A 415 -42.97 13.69 -20.54
C ARG A 415 -44.48 13.80 -20.26
N LYS A 416 -44.92 14.95 -19.80
CA LYS A 416 -46.30 15.37 -19.98
C LYS A 416 -46.36 16.12 -21.30
N THR A 417 -46.89 15.46 -22.32
CA THR A 417 -47.50 16.10 -23.48
C THR A 417 -48.89 16.61 -23.06
N GLY A 418 -49.16 17.84 -23.27
CA GLY A 418 -50.43 18.53 -23.21
C GLY A 418 -50.28 19.84 -23.96
#